data_f4f740624faa9089ed43d812306eb95a
#
_entry.id   f4f740624faa9089ed43d812306eb95a
#
_cell.length_a   1.000
_cell.length_b   1.000
_cell.length_c   1.000
_cell.angle_alpha   90.00
_cell.angle_beta   90.00
_cell.angle_gamma   90.00
#
_symmetry.space_group_name_H-M   'P 1'
#
loop_
_entity.id
_entity.type
_entity.pdbx_description
1 polymer ?
#
loop_
_entity_poly.entity_id
_entity_poly.type
_entity_poly.pdbx_seq_one_letter_code
_entity_poly.pdbx_strand_id
1 'polypeptide(L)'
;MSLLGKAALAMWWDMSAQARPEFEHWHAHEHFPERLGIPGFRRASRFAAADGGEGVFVMYELEDHAVLASPAYLARLNAPSPWSVRMMPHHRRMVRSQCRVLESCGGATAGQVLTIRLSPVAGRGHDLRAALASLAHRVAAQPGLVGLHLMRHEAPAIAPTEEQRVRGHSDGVADWVLVACGYDTASLQALSEADLGDEALAAMGATPGTWRGVYTLGYSATPQDMD
;
A
#
# COMPACT_ATOMS: atom_id res chain seq x y z
N MET A 1 12.40 -9.05 9.70
CA MET A 1 11.31 -8.19 9.21
C MET A 1 10.62 -8.92 8.08
N SER A 2 9.32 -8.91 8.05
CA SER A 2 8.55 -9.65 7.06
C SER A 2 8.31 -8.88 5.76
N LEU A 3 8.28 -7.55 5.81
CA LEU A 3 8.47 -6.71 4.63
C LEU A 3 9.93 -6.76 4.17
N LEU A 4 10.16 -6.68 2.86
CA LEU A 4 11.49 -6.76 2.25
C LEU A 4 12.33 -5.48 2.39
N GLY A 5 11.89 -4.53 3.23
CA GLY A 5 12.61 -3.29 3.48
C GLY A 5 12.00 -2.45 4.61
N LYS A 6 12.50 -1.22 4.72
CA LYS A 6 12.14 -0.28 5.81
C LYS A 6 11.16 0.81 5.38
N ALA A 7 10.73 0.78 4.11
CA ALA A 7 9.79 1.74 3.56
C ALA A 7 8.82 1.06 2.58
N ALA A 8 7.74 1.74 2.27
CA ALA A 8 6.77 1.31 1.29
C ALA A 8 6.12 2.50 0.60
N LEU A 9 5.68 2.29 -0.65
CA LEU A 9 4.77 3.16 -1.34
C LEU A 9 3.42 2.45 -1.40
N ALA A 10 2.44 2.93 -0.65
CA ALA A 10 1.09 2.38 -0.57
C ALA A 10 0.11 3.28 -1.31
N MET A 11 -0.65 2.70 -2.24
CA MET A 11 -1.50 3.48 -3.14
C MET A 11 -2.86 2.82 -3.32
N TRP A 12 -3.91 3.65 -3.38
CA TRP A 12 -5.28 3.25 -3.66
C TRP A 12 -5.86 4.14 -4.75
N TRP A 13 -6.65 3.56 -5.63
CA TRP A 13 -7.44 4.29 -6.63
C TRP A 13 -8.58 3.43 -7.15
N ASP A 14 -9.47 4.04 -7.93
CA ASP A 14 -10.48 3.30 -8.66
C ASP A 14 -10.12 3.19 -10.14
N MET A 15 -10.29 1.99 -10.66
CA MET A 15 -10.09 1.62 -12.05
C MET A 15 -11.40 1.10 -12.63
N SER A 16 -11.93 1.76 -13.66
CA SER A 16 -13.17 1.31 -14.30
C SER A 16 -13.03 -0.10 -14.88
N ALA A 17 -14.13 -0.85 -14.91
CA ALA A 17 -14.16 -2.18 -15.50
C ALA A 17 -13.66 -2.19 -16.95
N GLN A 18 -13.95 -1.14 -17.73
CA GLN A 18 -13.50 -1.00 -19.11
C GLN A 18 -11.97 -0.86 -19.24
N ALA A 19 -11.33 -0.08 -18.36
CA ALA A 19 -9.88 0.17 -18.43
C ALA A 19 -9.06 -0.93 -17.72
N ARG A 20 -9.69 -1.73 -16.86
CA ARG A 20 -9.00 -2.72 -16.01
C ARG A 20 -8.15 -3.74 -16.78
N PRO A 21 -8.61 -4.38 -17.88
CA PRO A 21 -7.78 -5.36 -18.60
C PRO A 21 -6.49 -4.76 -19.14
N GLU A 22 -6.54 -3.56 -19.74
CA GLU A 22 -5.33 -2.87 -20.24
C GLU A 22 -4.44 -2.40 -19.09
N PHE A 23 -5.01 -1.89 -18.01
CA PHE A 23 -4.29 -1.53 -16.79
C PHE A 23 -3.52 -2.72 -16.21
N GLU A 24 -4.15 -3.88 -16.08
CA GLU A 24 -3.52 -5.07 -15.52
C GLU A 24 -2.39 -5.59 -16.41
N HIS A 25 -2.58 -5.52 -17.73
CA HIS A 25 -1.54 -5.85 -18.72
C HIS A 25 -0.35 -4.89 -18.62
N TRP A 26 -0.60 -3.58 -18.64
CA TRP A 26 0.43 -2.55 -18.50
C TRP A 26 1.22 -2.70 -17.20
N HIS A 27 0.53 -2.91 -16.07
CA HIS A 27 1.16 -3.11 -14.76
C HIS A 27 2.11 -4.31 -14.74
N ALA A 28 1.69 -5.43 -15.33
CA ALA A 28 2.47 -6.67 -15.32
C ALA A 28 3.67 -6.64 -16.28
N HIS A 29 3.55 -5.97 -17.44
CA HIS A 29 4.52 -6.10 -18.53
C HIS A 29 5.36 -4.85 -18.76
N GLU A 30 5.00 -3.71 -18.18
CA GLU A 30 5.78 -2.48 -18.27
C GLU A 30 6.02 -1.84 -16.90
N HIS A 31 4.95 -1.50 -16.17
CA HIS A 31 5.10 -0.63 -15.00
C HIS A 31 5.81 -1.29 -13.81
N PHE A 32 5.47 -2.54 -13.48
CA PHE A 32 6.17 -3.28 -12.42
C PHE A 32 7.61 -3.59 -12.81
N PRO A 33 7.92 -4.12 -14.01
CA PRO A 33 9.30 -4.28 -14.48
C PRO A 33 10.11 -2.98 -14.39
N GLU A 34 9.54 -1.85 -14.86
CA GLU A 34 10.19 -0.55 -14.80
C GLU A 34 10.51 -0.12 -13.36
N ARG A 35 9.58 -0.31 -12.40
CA ARG A 35 9.78 0.04 -11.00
C ARG A 35 10.75 -0.91 -10.30
N LEU A 36 10.62 -2.21 -10.55
CA LEU A 36 11.49 -3.24 -9.94
C LEU A 36 12.93 -3.18 -10.48
N GLY A 37 13.15 -2.61 -11.66
CA GLY A 37 14.47 -2.29 -12.18
C GLY A 37 15.17 -1.11 -11.50
N ILE A 38 14.47 -0.37 -10.62
CA ILE A 38 15.07 0.75 -9.85
C ILE A 38 15.75 0.18 -8.60
N PRO A 39 17.04 0.52 -8.35
CA PRO A 39 17.72 0.09 -7.12
C PRO A 39 16.95 0.47 -5.86
N GLY A 40 16.71 -0.52 -4.99
CA GLY A 40 15.98 -0.36 -3.74
C GLY A 40 14.50 -0.70 -3.79
N PHE A 41 13.90 -0.91 -4.96
CA PHE A 41 12.58 -1.56 -5.08
C PHE A 41 12.77 -3.07 -4.87
N ARG A 42 11.99 -3.65 -3.94
CA ARG A 42 12.16 -5.04 -3.48
C ARG A 42 11.01 -5.95 -3.89
N ARG A 43 9.79 -5.45 -3.87
CA ARG A 43 8.59 -6.15 -4.32
C ARG A 43 7.53 -5.15 -4.76
N ALA A 44 6.77 -5.51 -5.77
CA ALA A 44 5.56 -4.84 -6.22
C ALA A 44 4.38 -5.81 -6.10
N SER A 45 3.28 -5.38 -5.48
CA SER A 45 2.08 -6.20 -5.34
C SER A 45 0.83 -5.39 -5.70
N ARG A 46 -0.04 -5.94 -6.55
CA ARG A 46 -1.32 -5.35 -6.97
C ARG A 46 -2.46 -6.23 -6.52
N PHE A 47 -3.44 -5.59 -5.90
CA PHE A 47 -4.65 -6.21 -5.38
C PHE A 47 -5.88 -5.53 -5.96
N ALA A 48 -6.96 -6.28 -6.17
CA ALA A 48 -8.27 -5.79 -6.57
C ALA A 48 -9.24 -5.86 -5.39
N ALA A 49 -10.21 -4.94 -5.31
CA ALA A 49 -11.23 -4.96 -4.28
C ALA A 49 -11.94 -6.31 -4.22
N ALA A 50 -12.04 -6.91 -3.03
CA ALA A 50 -12.58 -8.25 -2.83
C ALA A 50 -14.09 -8.33 -3.05
N ASP A 51 -14.79 -7.19 -3.02
CA ASP A 51 -16.22 -7.06 -3.31
C ASP A 51 -16.54 -6.98 -4.82
N GLY A 52 -15.53 -7.08 -5.69
CA GLY A 52 -15.68 -6.94 -7.13
C GLY A 52 -15.83 -5.50 -7.63
N GLY A 53 -15.66 -4.51 -6.76
CA GLY A 53 -15.70 -3.09 -7.09
C GLY A 53 -14.51 -2.60 -7.91
N GLU A 54 -14.48 -1.30 -8.17
CA GLU A 54 -13.44 -0.66 -8.97
C GLU A 54 -12.12 -0.43 -8.20
N GLY A 55 -12.11 -0.64 -6.90
CA GLY A 55 -10.97 -0.38 -6.03
C GLY A 55 -9.73 -1.22 -6.39
N VAL A 56 -8.59 -0.55 -6.38
CA VAL A 56 -7.26 -1.16 -6.54
C VAL A 56 -6.40 -0.73 -5.36
N PHE A 57 -5.62 -1.65 -4.83
CA PHE A 57 -4.54 -1.37 -3.90
C PHE A 57 -3.23 -1.85 -4.49
N VAL A 58 -2.20 -1.01 -4.45
CA VAL A 58 -0.83 -1.36 -4.85
C VAL A 58 0.14 -1.00 -3.74
N MET A 59 1.05 -1.91 -3.45
CA MET A 59 2.14 -1.66 -2.53
C MET A 59 3.48 -2.03 -3.16
N TYR A 60 4.42 -1.08 -3.13
CA TYR A 60 5.83 -1.36 -3.36
C TYR A 60 6.57 -1.40 -2.03
N GLU A 61 7.31 -2.48 -1.81
CA GLU A 61 8.21 -2.59 -0.68
C GLU A 61 9.60 -2.07 -1.10
N LEU A 62 10.13 -1.18 -0.30
CA LEU A 62 11.36 -0.45 -0.60
C LEU A 62 12.42 -0.73 0.46
N GLU A 63 13.67 -0.83 0.04
CA GLU A 63 14.81 -1.01 0.95
C GLU A 63 14.82 0.06 2.04
N ASP A 64 14.71 1.31 1.64
CA ASP A 64 14.69 2.48 2.52
C ASP A 64 13.82 3.58 1.94
N HIS A 65 13.42 4.54 2.78
CA HIS A 65 12.62 5.69 2.37
C HIS A 65 13.36 6.64 1.39
N ALA A 66 14.68 6.69 1.46
CA ALA A 66 15.51 7.50 0.56
C ALA A 66 15.39 7.08 -0.92
N VAL A 67 14.97 5.85 -1.20
CA VAL A 67 14.68 5.37 -2.57
C VAL A 67 13.67 6.28 -3.27
N LEU A 68 12.69 6.84 -2.54
CA LEU A 68 11.64 7.72 -3.06
C LEU A 68 12.14 9.10 -3.52
N ALA A 69 13.37 9.46 -3.18
CA ALA A 69 14.04 10.68 -3.66
C ALA A 69 15.30 10.34 -4.50
N SER A 70 15.52 9.07 -4.83
CA SER A 70 16.71 8.66 -5.57
C SER A 70 16.70 9.21 -7.01
N PRO A 71 17.85 9.54 -7.57
CA PRO A 71 17.94 10.00 -8.98
C PRO A 71 17.32 9.01 -9.96
N ALA A 72 17.50 7.70 -9.75
CA ALA A 72 16.95 6.67 -10.61
C ALA A 72 15.40 6.65 -10.58
N TYR A 73 14.80 6.79 -9.40
CA TYR A 73 13.34 6.86 -9.28
C TYR A 73 12.79 8.15 -9.90
N LEU A 74 13.41 9.31 -9.60
CA LEU A 74 12.98 10.60 -10.14
C LEU A 74 13.10 10.65 -11.67
N ALA A 75 14.14 10.04 -12.24
CA ALA A 75 14.27 9.93 -13.69
C ALA A 75 13.07 9.21 -14.33
N ARG A 76 12.59 8.13 -13.72
CA ARG A 76 11.40 7.40 -14.18
C ARG A 76 10.11 8.20 -14.03
N LEU A 77 9.92 8.87 -12.89
CA LEU A 77 8.75 9.71 -12.64
C LEU A 77 8.65 10.90 -13.60
N ASN A 78 9.79 11.39 -14.13
CA ASN A 78 9.85 12.56 -15.03
C ASN A 78 9.95 12.19 -16.51
N ALA A 79 10.02 10.90 -16.85
CA ALA A 79 10.02 10.40 -18.23
C ALA A 79 9.07 9.20 -18.36
N PRO A 80 7.74 9.39 -18.14
CA PRO A 80 6.78 8.31 -18.29
C PRO A 80 6.74 7.82 -19.74
N SER A 81 6.58 6.50 -19.90
CA SER A 81 6.42 5.88 -21.22
C SER A 81 5.11 6.33 -21.90
N PRO A 82 4.99 6.20 -23.24
CA PRO A 82 3.71 6.45 -23.90
C PRO A 82 2.55 5.60 -23.37
N TRP A 83 2.81 4.39 -22.87
CA TRP A 83 1.78 3.54 -22.27
C TRP A 83 1.38 4.08 -20.88
N SER A 84 2.35 4.45 -20.05
CA SER A 84 2.10 5.12 -18.76
C SER A 84 1.27 6.40 -18.94
N VAL A 85 1.60 7.25 -19.93
CA VAL A 85 0.84 8.48 -20.23
C VAL A 85 -0.63 8.18 -20.56
N ARG A 86 -0.92 7.09 -21.28
CA ARG A 86 -2.30 6.68 -21.57
C ARG A 86 -3.03 6.14 -20.33
N MET A 87 -2.33 5.40 -19.47
CA MET A 87 -2.97 4.70 -18.33
C MET A 87 -3.19 5.59 -17.10
N MET A 88 -2.30 6.55 -16.83
CA MET A 88 -2.35 7.39 -15.63
C MET A 88 -3.65 8.19 -15.46
N PRO A 89 -4.29 8.76 -16.49
CA PRO A 89 -5.57 9.46 -16.33
C PRO A 89 -6.72 8.58 -15.86
N HIS A 90 -6.61 7.25 -15.98
CA HIS A 90 -7.61 6.31 -15.52
C HIS A 90 -7.55 6.03 -14.00
N HIS A 91 -6.50 6.49 -13.29
CA HIS A 91 -6.38 6.38 -11.85
C HIS A 91 -7.23 7.44 -11.17
N ARG A 92 -8.45 7.08 -10.75
CA ARG A 92 -9.41 8.01 -10.15
C ARG A 92 -9.33 7.95 -8.62
N ARG A 93 -9.52 9.08 -7.96
CA ARG A 93 -9.54 9.20 -6.48
C ARG A 93 -8.26 8.65 -5.83
N MET A 94 -7.11 8.90 -6.45
CA MET A 94 -5.82 8.41 -5.99
C MET A 94 -5.51 8.87 -4.56
N VAL A 95 -5.15 7.91 -3.72
CA VAL A 95 -4.47 8.14 -2.44
C VAL A 95 -3.10 7.50 -2.53
N ARG A 96 -2.05 8.27 -2.26
CA ARG A 96 -0.66 7.83 -2.41
C ARG A 96 0.16 8.21 -1.19
N SER A 97 0.59 7.20 -0.42
CA SER A 97 1.34 7.38 0.81
C SER A 97 2.74 6.79 0.69
N GLN A 98 3.73 7.67 0.81
CA GLN A 98 5.15 7.32 0.85
C GLN A 98 5.53 7.08 2.30
N CYS A 99 5.78 5.83 2.66
CA CYS A 99 5.76 5.44 4.06
C CYS A 99 7.10 4.92 4.57
N ARG A 100 7.41 5.24 5.85
CA ARG A 100 8.33 4.45 6.66
C ARG A 100 7.58 3.33 7.36
N VAL A 101 8.18 2.15 7.39
CA VAL A 101 7.67 1.02 8.19
C VAL A 101 7.95 1.33 9.66
N LEU A 102 6.89 1.35 10.48
CA LEU A 102 6.99 1.51 11.93
C LEU A 102 7.08 0.15 12.63
N GLU A 103 6.21 -0.79 12.23
CA GLU A 103 6.14 -2.15 12.78
C GLU A 103 5.82 -3.14 11.65
N SER A 104 6.39 -4.34 11.73
CA SER A 104 6.15 -5.40 10.75
C SER A 104 6.32 -6.76 11.41
N CYS A 105 5.28 -7.57 11.41
CA CYS A 105 5.26 -8.90 12.00
C CYS A 105 4.56 -9.88 11.06
N GLY A 106 5.11 -11.09 10.90
CA GLY A 106 4.53 -12.14 10.07
C GLY A 106 4.77 -11.94 8.56
N GLY A 107 4.04 -12.63 7.72
CA GLY A 107 4.15 -12.59 6.25
C GLY A 107 3.57 -11.31 5.66
N ALA A 108 4.23 -10.77 4.64
CA ALA A 108 3.83 -9.54 3.97
C ALA A 108 3.07 -9.75 2.66
N THR A 109 3.02 -10.98 2.16
CA THR A 109 2.29 -11.34 0.94
C THR A 109 1.43 -12.56 1.20
N ALA A 110 0.14 -12.42 0.91
CA ALA A 110 -0.85 -13.47 1.02
C ALA A 110 -1.92 -13.28 -0.06
N GLY A 111 -2.84 -14.22 -0.19
CA GLY A 111 -3.93 -14.15 -1.18
C GLY A 111 -4.85 -12.93 -0.98
N GLN A 112 -4.89 -12.39 0.23
CA GLN A 112 -5.75 -11.25 0.55
C GLN A 112 -5.08 -10.29 1.55
N VAL A 113 -5.52 -9.04 1.53
CA VAL A 113 -5.11 -8.01 2.49
C VAL A 113 -6.30 -7.16 2.94
N LEU A 114 -6.33 -6.84 4.22
CA LEU A 114 -7.12 -5.73 4.76
C LEU A 114 -6.20 -4.52 4.86
N THR A 115 -6.60 -3.39 4.30
CA THR A 115 -5.90 -2.12 4.48
C THR A 115 -6.75 -1.15 5.31
N ILE A 116 -6.14 -0.44 6.25
CA ILE A 116 -6.81 0.61 7.03
C ILE A 116 -5.96 1.88 6.93
N ARG A 117 -6.60 2.98 6.52
CA ARG A 117 -6.04 4.33 6.56
C ARG A 117 -6.53 5.02 7.82
N LEU A 118 -5.63 5.49 8.64
CA LEU A 118 -5.94 6.07 9.96
C LEU A 118 -4.96 7.19 10.31
N SER A 119 -5.29 7.95 11.33
CA SER A 119 -4.40 8.95 11.93
C SER A 119 -4.45 8.84 13.45
N PRO A 120 -3.35 9.06 14.17
CA PRO A 120 -3.39 9.15 15.62
C PRO A 120 -4.07 10.45 16.08
N VAL A 121 -4.74 10.40 17.20
CA VAL A 121 -5.11 11.61 17.96
C VAL A 121 -3.83 12.35 18.33
N ALA A 122 -3.87 13.68 18.28
CA ALA A 122 -2.73 14.53 18.63
C ALA A 122 -2.12 14.12 20.00
N GLY A 123 -0.82 13.86 20.01
CA GLY A 123 -0.08 13.38 21.19
C GLY A 123 -0.18 11.88 21.46
N ARG A 124 -1.07 11.11 20.81
CA ARG A 124 -1.27 9.69 21.07
C ARG A 124 -0.60 8.73 20.08
N GLY A 125 0.25 9.25 19.18
CA GLY A 125 0.92 8.40 18.18
C GLY A 125 1.79 7.30 18.78
N HIS A 126 2.46 7.56 19.92
CA HIS A 126 3.25 6.55 20.62
C HIS A 126 2.36 5.40 21.16
N ASP A 127 1.25 5.73 21.80
CA ASP A 127 0.32 4.76 22.39
C ASP A 127 -0.30 3.88 21.29
N LEU A 128 -0.78 4.51 20.22
CA LEU A 128 -1.35 3.81 19.06
C LEU A 128 -0.33 2.85 18.43
N ARG A 129 0.91 3.29 18.24
CA ARG A 129 1.99 2.45 17.72
C ARG A 129 2.24 1.24 18.63
N ALA A 130 2.38 1.47 19.94
CA ALA A 130 2.65 0.39 20.91
C ALA A 130 1.51 -0.64 20.95
N ALA A 131 0.25 -0.19 20.94
CA ALA A 131 -0.92 -1.07 20.92
C ALA A 131 -0.96 -1.91 19.63
N LEU A 132 -0.75 -1.29 18.45
CA LEU A 132 -0.74 -1.99 17.17
C LEU A 132 0.47 -2.94 17.02
N ALA A 133 1.63 -2.60 17.59
CA ALA A 133 2.79 -3.50 17.64
C ALA A 133 2.49 -4.76 18.45
N SER A 134 1.84 -4.60 19.63
CA SER A 134 1.40 -5.74 20.45
C SER A 134 0.37 -6.61 19.73
N LEU A 135 -0.58 -5.97 19.04
CA LEU A 135 -1.59 -6.68 18.23
C LEU A 135 -0.95 -7.45 17.07
N ALA A 136 0.07 -6.92 16.42
CA ALA A 136 0.72 -7.53 15.25
C ALA A 136 1.24 -8.94 15.53
N HIS A 137 1.81 -9.18 16.71
CA HIS A 137 2.30 -10.50 17.11
C HIS A 137 1.14 -11.52 17.27
N ARG A 138 0.00 -11.08 17.80
CA ARG A 138 -1.18 -11.94 17.96
C ARG A 138 -1.80 -12.27 16.60
N VAL A 139 -1.96 -11.25 15.75
CA VAL A 139 -2.55 -11.39 14.41
C VAL A 139 -1.72 -12.34 13.54
N ALA A 140 -0.39 -12.21 13.54
CA ALA A 140 0.48 -13.07 12.75
C ALA A 140 0.41 -14.57 13.12
N ALA A 141 -0.12 -14.90 14.30
CA ALA A 141 -0.27 -16.27 14.79
C ALA A 141 -1.72 -16.81 14.71
N GLN A 142 -2.69 -15.99 14.29
CA GLN A 142 -4.10 -16.41 14.19
C GLN A 142 -4.36 -17.23 12.92
N PRO A 143 -5.20 -18.27 12.98
CA PRO A 143 -5.66 -18.97 11.78
C PRO A 143 -6.30 -18.00 10.77
N GLY A 144 -6.04 -18.21 9.49
CA GLY A 144 -6.54 -17.36 8.41
C GLY A 144 -5.68 -16.11 8.12
N LEU A 145 -4.83 -15.70 9.08
CA LEU A 145 -3.97 -14.52 9.01
C LEU A 145 -2.49 -14.93 8.93
N VAL A 146 -1.64 -14.03 8.42
CA VAL A 146 -0.20 -14.31 8.29
C VAL A 146 0.68 -13.13 8.72
N GLY A 147 0.15 -11.92 8.82
CA GLY A 147 0.95 -10.77 9.23
C GLY A 147 0.18 -9.48 9.38
N LEU A 148 0.80 -8.52 10.10
CA LEU A 148 0.30 -7.17 10.28
C LEU A 148 1.48 -6.18 10.21
N HIS A 149 1.30 -5.12 9.41
CA HIS A 149 2.33 -4.14 9.11
C HIS A 149 1.76 -2.74 9.32
N LEU A 150 2.45 -1.93 10.11
CA LEU A 150 2.12 -0.53 10.37
C LEU A 150 3.14 0.38 9.71
N MET A 151 2.67 1.36 8.97
CA MET A 151 3.49 2.33 8.25
C MET A 151 2.98 3.74 8.51
N ARG A 152 3.89 4.73 8.44
CA ARG A 152 3.59 6.15 8.57
C ARG A 152 4.03 6.89 7.32
N HIS A 153 3.16 7.72 6.77
CA HIS A 153 3.50 8.63 5.69
C HIS A 153 4.57 9.63 6.11
N GLU A 154 5.53 9.83 5.22
CA GLU A 154 6.54 10.87 5.29
C GLU A 154 6.83 11.32 3.86
N ALA A 155 6.41 12.52 3.50
CA ALA A 155 6.62 13.03 2.16
C ALA A 155 8.12 13.25 1.90
N PRO A 156 8.70 12.69 0.84
CA PRO A 156 10.06 13.04 0.45
C PRO A 156 10.10 14.49 -0.04
N ALA A 157 11.19 15.19 0.21
CA ALA A 157 11.42 16.56 -0.28
C ALA A 157 11.78 16.54 -1.77
N ILE A 158 10.79 16.35 -2.63
CA ILE A 158 10.94 16.33 -4.09
C ILE A 158 9.98 17.33 -4.76
N ALA A 159 10.37 17.86 -5.92
CA ALA A 159 9.50 18.67 -6.75
C ALA A 159 8.36 17.84 -7.36
N PRO A 160 7.23 18.47 -7.75
CA PRO A 160 6.19 17.80 -8.52
C PRO A 160 6.75 17.12 -9.77
N THR A 161 6.31 15.90 -10.06
CA THR A 161 6.82 15.07 -11.15
C THR A 161 5.91 15.08 -12.38
N GLU A 162 6.46 14.67 -13.53
CA GLU A 162 5.69 14.57 -14.78
C GLU A 162 4.53 13.59 -14.66
N GLU A 163 4.72 12.44 -13.97
CA GLU A 163 3.63 11.49 -13.73
C GLU A 163 2.47 12.12 -12.94
N GLN A 164 2.76 12.97 -11.94
CA GLN A 164 1.71 13.69 -11.22
C GLN A 164 0.97 14.68 -12.12
N ARG A 165 1.69 15.34 -13.05
CA ARG A 165 1.10 16.27 -14.01
C ARG A 165 0.19 15.54 -15.00
N VAL A 166 0.64 14.38 -15.51
CA VAL A 166 -0.13 13.56 -16.45
C VAL A 166 -1.42 13.04 -15.82
N ARG A 167 -1.42 12.67 -14.53
CA ARG A 167 -2.64 12.28 -13.82
C ARG A 167 -3.70 13.39 -13.76
N GLY A 168 -3.28 14.65 -13.72
CA GLY A 168 -4.17 15.80 -13.84
C GLY A 168 -4.99 16.14 -12.59
N HIS A 169 -4.72 15.49 -11.45
CA HIS A 169 -5.37 15.78 -10.15
C HIS A 169 -4.39 15.59 -9.00
N SER A 170 -4.70 16.19 -7.85
CA SER A 170 -3.93 16.00 -6.61
C SER A 170 -4.22 14.63 -6.00
N ASP A 171 -3.17 13.97 -5.54
CA ASP A 171 -3.29 12.72 -4.80
C ASP A 171 -3.73 13.02 -3.35
N GLY A 172 -4.67 12.24 -2.81
CA GLY A 172 -4.90 12.19 -1.37
C GLY A 172 -3.74 11.49 -0.65
N VAL A 173 -3.69 11.62 0.67
CA VAL A 173 -2.66 11.01 1.52
C VAL A 173 -3.33 10.30 2.70
N ALA A 174 -2.85 9.11 3.06
CA ALA A 174 -3.13 8.47 4.34
C ALA A 174 -1.93 8.71 5.28
N ASP A 175 -2.20 9.28 6.45
CA ASP A 175 -1.16 9.60 7.44
C ASP A 175 -0.48 8.33 7.96
N TRP A 176 -1.28 7.39 8.47
CA TRP A 176 -0.83 6.05 8.83
C TRP A 176 -1.56 5.01 8.00
N VAL A 177 -0.86 3.91 7.70
CA VAL A 177 -1.35 2.79 6.90
C VAL A 177 -1.13 1.50 7.68
N LEU A 178 -2.20 0.75 7.91
CA LEU A 178 -2.15 -0.59 8.47
C LEU A 178 -2.51 -1.60 7.37
N VAL A 179 -1.70 -2.65 7.24
CA VAL A 179 -1.93 -3.74 6.29
C VAL A 179 -1.91 -5.06 7.05
N ALA A 180 -3.04 -5.73 7.11
CA ALA A 180 -3.16 -7.11 7.60
C ALA A 180 -3.21 -8.06 6.40
N CYS A 181 -2.34 -9.07 6.41
CA CYS A 181 -2.24 -10.08 5.36
C CYS A 181 -2.87 -11.39 5.82
N GLY A 182 -3.62 -12.05 4.94
CA GLY A 182 -4.30 -13.30 5.25
C GLY A 182 -4.59 -14.16 4.01
N TYR A 183 -4.97 -15.39 4.25
CA TYR A 183 -5.39 -16.34 3.22
C TYR A 183 -6.88 -16.69 3.34
N ASP A 184 -7.57 -16.12 4.34
CA ASP A 184 -9.00 -16.31 4.58
C ASP A 184 -9.72 -14.97 4.76
N THR A 185 -10.71 -14.70 3.88
CA THR A 185 -11.48 -13.46 3.89
C THR A 185 -12.27 -13.27 5.18
N ALA A 186 -12.87 -14.35 5.70
CA ALA A 186 -13.70 -14.27 6.90
C ALA A 186 -12.86 -13.88 8.12
N SER A 187 -11.63 -14.40 8.22
CA SER A 187 -10.69 -14.02 9.29
C SER A 187 -10.26 -12.55 9.20
N LEU A 188 -10.02 -12.01 7.98
CA LEU A 188 -9.73 -10.59 7.78
C LEU A 188 -10.93 -9.69 8.11
N GLN A 189 -12.15 -10.12 7.77
CA GLN A 189 -13.37 -9.40 8.12
C GLN A 189 -13.59 -9.39 9.63
N ALA A 190 -13.48 -10.54 10.30
CA ALA A 190 -13.58 -10.64 11.75
C ALA A 190 -12.54 -9.74 12.47
N LEU A 191 -11.28 -9.74 11.99
CA LEU A 191 -10.24 -8.83 12.50
C LEU A 191 -10.63 -7.36 12.30
N SER A 192 -11.19 -6.99 11.14
CA SER A 192 -11.63 -5.63 10.82
C SER A 192 -12.77 -5.14 11.69
N GLU A 193 -13.66 -6.04 12.12
CA GLU A 193 -14.83 -5.72 12.93
C GLU A 193 -14.53 -5.74 14.44
N ALA A 194 -13.59 -6.58 14.87
CA ALA A 194 -13.22 -6.75 16.28
C ALA A 194 -11.97 -5.92 16.66
N ASP A 195 -10.80 -6.56 16.65
CA ASP A 195 -9.53 -5.96 17.13
C ASP A 195 -9.12 -4.67 16.37
N LEU A 196 -9.54 -4.50 15.12
CA LEU A 196 -9.32 -3.31 14.28
C LEU A 196 -10.61 -2.55 13.97
N GLY A 197 -11.69 -2.79 14.73
CA GLY A 197 -12.93 -2.00 14.64
C GLY A 197 -12.71 -0.55 15.09
N ASP A 198 -13.63 0.34 14.73
CA ASP A 198 -13.47 1.78 15.00
C ASP A 198 -13.35 2.09 16.48
N GLU A 199 -14.13 1.40 17.33
CA GLU A 199 -14.07 1.56 18.80
C GLU A 199 -12.71 1.09 19.35
N ALA A 200 -12.21 -0.07 18.89
CA ALA A 200 -10.93 -0.60 19.30
C ALA A 200 -9.77 0.32 18.89
N LEU A 201 -9.78 0.79 17.64
CA LEU A 201 -8.78 1.74 17.14
C LEU A 201 -8.83 3.09 17.87
N ALA A 202 -10.03 3.60 18.19
CA ALA A 202 -10.19 4.82 18.98
C ALA A 202 -9.64 4.66 20.41
N ALA A 203 -9.90 3.53 21.07
CA ALA A 203 -9.34 3.20 22.37
C ALA A 203 -7.80 3.15 22.35
N MET A 204 -7.20 2.64 21.28
CA MET A 204 -5.75 2.63 21.07
C MET A 204 -5.17 4.04 20.80
N GLY A 205 -6.00 5.01 20.42
CA GLY A 205 -5.58 6.39 20.17
C GLY A 205 -5.66 6.82 18.69
N ALA A 206 -6.39 6.11 17.85
CA ALA A 206 -6.71 6.59 16.50
C ALA A 206 -7.84 7.62 16.51
N THR A 207 -7.83 8.54 15.55
CA THR A 207 -8.97 9.44 15.31
C THR A 207 -10.14 8.66 14.70
N PRO A 208 -11.40 9.01 15.00
CA PRO A 208 -12.57 8.46 14.31
C PRO A 208 -12.53 8.68 12.80
N GLY A 209 -13.24 7.82 12.05
CA GLY A 209 -13.36 7.97 10.60
C GLY A 209 -12.25 7.29 9.81
N THR A 210 -11.83 6.10 10.25
CA THR A 210 -10.89 5.27 9.50
C THR A 210 -11.50 4.84 8.16
N TRP A 211 -10.68 4.72 7.13
CA TRP A 211 -11.09 4.12 5.87
C TRP A 211 -10.48 2.72 5.76
N ARG A 212 -11.26 1.74 5.34
CA ARG A 212 -10.82 0.35 5.25
C ARG A 212 -11.31 -0.33 3.97
N GLY A 213 -10.57 -1.35 3.52
CA GLY A 213 -10.97 -2.20 2.41
C GLY A 213 -10.22 -3.52 2.42
N VAL A 214 -10.90 -4.57 1.97
CA VAL A 214 -10.32 -5.89 1.74
C VAL A 214 -10.05 -6.06 0.25
N TYR A 215 -8.88 -6.61 -0.08
CA TYR A 215 -8.42 -6.75 -1.46
C TYR A 215 -7.84 -8.14 -1.67
N THR A 216 -8.03 -8.67 -2.88
CA THR A 216 -7.49 -9.96 -3.35
C THR A 216 -6.25 -9.73 -4.21
N LEU A 217 -5.21 -10.51 -4.00
CA LEU A 217 -3.97 -10.44 -4.76
C LEU A 217 -4.22 -10.83 -6.22
N GLY A 218 -3.89 -9.92 -7.14
CA GLY A 218 -3.94 -10.16 -8.58
C GLY A 218 -2.57 -10.46 -9.18
N TYR A 219 -1.51 -9.81 -8.68
CA TYR A 219 -0.14 -10.01 -9.16
C TYR A 219 0.89 -9.52 -8.13
N SER A 220 1.98 -10.25 -7.98
CA SER A 220 3.13 -9.82 -7.18
C SER A 220 4.41 -10.26 -7.87
N ALA A 221 5.43 -9.40 -7.84
CA ALA A 221 6.75 -9.67 -8.43
C ALA A 221 7.87 -9.03 -7.61
N THR A 222 9.05 -9.58 -7.75
CA THR A 222 10.33 -9.08 -7.22
C THR A 222 11.29 -8.77 -8.37
N PRO A 223 12.43 -8.10 -8.14
CA PRO A 223 13.42 -7.88 -9.19
C PRO A 223 13.89 -9.18 -9.88
N GLN A 224 13.92 -10.30 -9.16
CA GLN A 224 14.34 -11.60 -9.69
C GLN A 224 13.34 -12.21 -10.70
N ASP A 225 12.09 -11.73 -10.71
CA ASP A 225 11.06 -12.19 -11.64
C ASP A 225 11.08 -11.39 -12.97
N MET A 226 12.00 -10.42 -13.10
CA MET A 226 12.07 -9.48 -14.24
C MET A 226 13.17 -9.83 -15.24
N ASP A 227 13.90 -10.91 -15.06
CA ASP A 227 14.99 -11.40 -15.93
C ASP A 227 14.49 -12.17 -17.16
#